data_e3222f56d9a8cc25f038786d06c64423
#
_entry.id   e3222f56d9a8cc25f038786d06c64423
#
_cell.length_a   1.000
_cell.length_b   1.000
_cell.length_c   1.000
_cell.angle_alpha   90.00
_cell.angle_beta   90.00
_cell.angle_gamma   90.00
#
_symmetry.space_group_name_H-M   'P 1'
#
loop_
_entity.id
_entity.type
_entity.pdbx_description
1 polymer ?
#
loop_
_entity_poly.entity_id
_entity_poly.type
_entity_poly.pdbx_seq_one_letter_code
_entity_poly.pdbx_strand_id
1 'polypeptide(L)'
;AKDDLKLNDKTLKSLYSIGFTAAHVMPEKGIFKGKSDLVVLNDEMISVAKDVTELIEFKTTGWSDGGYPNSLLGVIAVIRQTLLDADWYQRSSDIFNKYPEDNEPIALNHSLAELARFKSQRLPFLFMTKEEHAALRALKISEEFSLNPWLLSSGYEYRRLDQIKKQ
;
A
#
# COMPACT_ATOMS: atom_id res chain seq x y z
N ALA A 1 3.25 -8.96 -7.09
CA ALA A 1 4.17 -7.94 -7.65
C ALA A 1 5.27 -8.58 -8.50
N LYS A 2 5.97 -9.62 -7.98
CA LYS A 2 7.06 -10.28 -8.72
C LYS A 2 6.61 -10.79 -10.11
N ASP A 3 5.47 -11.42 -10.21
CA ASP A 3 4.98 -12.06 -11.43
C ASP A 3 4.69 -11.06 -12.57
N ASP A 4 4.53 -9.79 -12.22
CA ASP A 4 4.34 -8.69 -13.18
C ASP A 4 5.66 -8.07 -13.63
N LEU A 5 6.78 -8.39 -12.96
CA LEU A 5 8.09 -7.84 -13.24
C LEU A 5 8.74 -8.58 -14.43
N LYS A 6 8.85 -7.90 -15.57
CA LYS A 6 9.53 -8.40 -16.76
C LYS A 6 10.75 -7.53 -17.03
N LEU A 7 11.89 -7.94 -16.53
CA LEU A 7 13.18 -7.32 -16.85
C LEU A 7 13.85 -8.08 -17.99
N ASN A 8 14.35 -7.38 -18.98
CA ASN A 8 15.19 -7.98 -20.01
C ASN A 8 16.66 -7.97 -19.57
N ASP A 9 17.48 -8.81 -20.18
CA ASP A 9 18.91 -8.96 -19.85
C ASP A 9 19.68 -7.64 -19.94
N LYS A 10 19.31 -6.76 -20.88
CA LYS A 10 19.94 -5.44 -21.03
C LYS A 10 19.68 -4.55 -19.82
N THR A 11 18.44 -4.54 -19.32
CA THR A 11 18.06 -3.78 -18.12
C THR A 11 18.74 -4.35 -16.87
N LEU A 12 18.78 -5.68 -16.73
CA LEU A 12 19.48 -6.34 -15.62
C LEU A 12 20.97 -5.98 -15.61
N LYS A 13 21.66 -6.10 -16.75
CA LYS A 13 23.07 -5.73 -16.88
C LYS A 13 23.31 -4.26 -16.56
N SER A 14 22.39 -3.36 -16.97
CA SER A 14 22.48 -1.94 -16.65
C SER A 14 22.35 -1.72 -15.14
N LEU A 15 21.42 -2.38 -14.46
CA LEU A 15 21.27 -2.29 -13.00
C LEU A 15 22.50 -2.81 -12.26
N TYR A 16 23.06 -3.94 -12.69
CA TYR A 16 24.29 -4.48 -12.11
C TYR A 16 25.50 -3.54 -12.28
N SER A 17 25.61 -2.89 -13.45
CA SER A 17 26.74 -1.99 -13.71
C SER A 17 26.79 -0.78 -12.79
N ILE A 18 25.64 -0.39 -12.21
CA ILE A 18 25.51 0.69 -11.23
C ILE A 18 25.36 0.19 -9.79
N GLY A 19 25.52 -1.14 -9.56
CA GLY A 19 25.64 -1.74 -8.24
C GLY A 19 24.34 -2.21 -7.60
N PHE A 20 23.22 -2.23 -8.30
CA PHE A 20 21.96 -2.78 -7.77
C PHE A 20 21.97 -4.31 -7.83
N THR A 21 21.75 -4.95 -6.69
CA THR A 21 21.67 -6.42 -6.55
C THR A 21 20.30 -6.90 -6.13
N ALA A 22 19.46 -6.01 -5.61
CA ALA A 22 18.08 -6.29 -5.20
C ALA A 22 17.16 -5.13 -5.57
N ALA A 23 15.87 -5.41 -5.67
CA ALA A 23 14.83 -4.41 -5.92
C ALA A 23 13.60 -4.68 -5.07
N HIS A 24 12.98 -3.60 -4.60
CA HIS A 24 11.65 -3.62 -4.00
C HIS A 24 10.62 -3.43 -5.12
N VAL A 25 9.91 -4.49 -5.46
CA VAL A 25 8.97 -4.52 -6.58
C VAL A 25 7.57 -4.23 -6.09
N MET A 26 6.90 -3.33 -6.78
CA MET A 26 5.60 -2.79 -6.37
C MET A 26 4.61 -2.81 -7.53
N PRO A 27 3.33 -3.12 -7.29
CA PRO A 27 2.28 -2.96 -8.30
C PRO A 27 2.07 -1.48 -8.66
N GLU A 28 1.60 -1.21 -9.88
CA GLU A 28 1.50 0.16 -10.39
C GLU A 28 0.09 0.75 -10.32
N LYS A 29 -0.96 -0.10 -10.37
CA LYS A 29 -2.33 0.34 -10.58
C LYS A 29 -3.12 0.50 -9.28
N GLY A 30 -4.04 1.48 -9.24
CA GLY A 30 -4.99 1.67 -8.15
C GLY A 30 -4.56 2.70 -7.11
N ILE A 31 -5.44 2.95 -6.14
CA ILE A 31 -5.19 3.73 -4.92
C ILE A 31 -4.53 2.81 -3.90
N PHE A 32 -5.18 1.71 -3.54
CA PHE A 32 -4.55 0.55 -2.93
C PHE A 32 -3.97 -0.28 -4.07
N LYS A 33 -2.66 -0.34 -4.15
CA LYS A 33 -1.96 -1.01 -5.27
C LYS A 33 -1.71 -2.49 -4.99
N GLY A 34 -1.83 -2.89 -3.73
CA GLY A 34 -1.53 -4.23 -3.27
C GLY A 34 -0.12 -4.36 -2.70
N LYS A 35 0.28 -5.59 -2.49
CA LYS A 35 1.48 -5.95 -1.75
C LYS A 35 2.73 -5.88 -2.61
N SER A 36 3.84 -5.52 -1.97
CA SER A 36 5.15 -5.45 -2.59
C SER A 36 6.03 -6.64 -2.18
N ASP A 37 7.01 -6.94 -3.02
CA ASP A 37 7.99 -8.01 -2.81
C ASP A 37 9.41 -7.45 -2.89
N LEU A 38 10.33 -8.00 -2.09
CA LEU A 38 11.76 -7.79 -2.24
C LEU A 38 12.35 -8.95 -3.06
N VAL A 39 12.97 -8.62 -4.18
CA VAL A 39 13.56 -9.60 -5.09
C VAL A 39 15.05 -9.38 -5.26
N VAL A 40 15.82 -10.46 -5.38
CA VAL A 40 17.21 -10.41 -5.85
C VAL A 40 17.16 -10.30 -7.37
N LEU A 41 17.93 -9.37 -7.92
CA LEU A 41 18.07 -9.17 -9.35
C LEU A 41 19.06 -10.23 -9.87
N ASN A 42 18.54 -11.39 -10.24
CA ASN A 42 19.27 -12.45 -10.94
C ASN A 42 18.36 -12.98 -12.07
N ASP A 43 18.84 -13.90 -12.86
CA ASP A 43 18.07 -14.46 -14.00
C ASP A 43 16.75 -15.08 -13.57
N GLU A 44 16.66 -15.60 -12.33
CA GLU A 44 15.46 -16.21 -11.76
C GLU A 44 14.58 -15.22 -10.99
N MET A 45 15.11 -14.01 -10.68
CA MET A 45 14.45 -13.01 -9.83
C MET A 45 13.85 -13.60 -8.56
N ILE A 46 14.70 -14.15 -7.70
CA ILE A 46 14.28 -14.84 -6.47
C ILE A 46 13.64 -13.85 -5.50
N SER A 47 12.43 -14.14 -5.05
CA SER A 47 11.78 -13.37 -3.99
C SER A 47 12.40 -13.72 -2.63
N VAL A 48 13.06 -12.75 -2.02
CA VAL A 48 13.66 -12.88 -0.69
C VAL A 48 12.65 -12.63 0.42
N ALA A 49 11.76 -11.66 0.21
CA ALA A 49 10.66 -11.39 1.11
C ALA A 49 9.41 -11.05 0.31
N LYS A 50 8.29 -11.63 0.70
CA LYS A 50 6.96 -11.35 0.15
C LYS A 50 6.16 -10.50 1.12
N ASP A 51 5.15 -9.79 0.58
CA ASP A 51 4.23 -8.99 1.39
C ASP A 51 4.97 -7.98 2.30
N VAL A 52 5.98 -7.30 1.76
CA VAL A 52 6.84 -6.38 2.54
C VAL A 52 6.06 -5.14 2.96
N THR A 53 5.30 -4.55 2.03
CA THR A 53 4.44 -3.39 2.30
C THR A 53 3.13 -3.50 1.55
N GLU A 54 2.07 -2.90 2.08
CA GLU A 54 0.86 -2.57 1.32
C GLU A 54 0.99 -1.14 0.78
N LEU A 55 0.73 -0.95 -0.52
CA LEU A 55 0.96 0.34 -1.17
C LEU A 55 -0.31 1.17 -1.28
N ILE A 56 -0.17 2.46 -0.94
CA ILE A 56 -1.23 3.46 -1.09
C ILE A 56 -0.69 4.67 -1.87
N GLU A 57 -1.41 5.11 -2.89
CA GLU A 57 -1.12 6.33 -3.63
C GLU A 57 -2.35 7.24 -3.68
N PHE A 58 -2.14 8.56 -3.47
CA PHE A 58 -3.18 9.58 -3.66
C PHE A 58 -3.38 9.87 -5.16
N LYS A 59 -3.83 8.84 -5.90
CA LYS A 59 -4.01 8.90 -7.36
C LYS A 59 -5.48 9.09 -7.70
N THR A 60 -5.77 10.18 -8.43
CA THR A 60 -7.10 10.40 -9.02
C THR A 60 -7.20 9.71 -10.37
N THR A 61 -8.39 9.27 -10.76
CA THR A 61 -8.71 8.95 -12.15
C THR A 61 -8.89 10.26 -12.94
N GLY A 62 -8.44 10.28 -14.20
CA GLY A 62 -8.62 11.46 -15.06
C GLY A 62 -10.11 11.73 -15.32
N TRP A 63 -10.45 13.00 -15.56
CA TRP A 63 -11.82 13.38 -15.96
C TRP A 63 -12.27 12.69 -17.26
N SER A 64 -11.31 12.39 -18.16
CA SER A 64 -11.55 11.68 -19.40
C SER A 64 -11.91 10.22 -19.24
N ASP A 65 -11.54 9.61 -18.13
CA ASP A 65 -11.65 8.16 -17.94
C ASP A 65 -12.98 7.75 -17.30
N GLY A 66 -13.84 8.73 -16.96
CA GLY A 66 -15.18 8.50 -16.38
C GLY A 66 -15.19 7.77 -15.05
N GLY A 67 -14.01 7.57 -14.46
CA GLY A 67 -13.83 6.80 -13.23
C GLY A 67 -13.93 7.64 -11.95
N TYR A 68 -14.26 6.99 -10.85
CA TYR A 68 -14.21 7.54 -9.51
C TYR A 68 -13.03 6.91 -8.73
N PRO A 69 -12.31 7.69 -7.91
CA PRO A 69 -12.46 9.12 -7.60
C PRO A 69 -11.70 10.03 -8.58
N ASN A 70 -12.30 11.16 -8.94
CA ASN A 70 -11.72 12.17 -9.83
C ASN A 70 -11.15 13.40 -9.08
N SER A 71 -11.20 13.40 -7.76
CA SER A 71 -10.67 14.46 -6.90
C SER A 71 -9.86 13.90 -5.73
N LEU A 72 -8.93 14.70 -5.20
CA LEU A 72 -8.15 14.31 -4.02
C LEU A 72 -9.03 14.03 -2.80
N LEU A 73 -10.11 14.79 -2.62
CA LEU A 73 -11.08 14.56 -1.55
C LEU A 73 -11.72 13.18 -1.69
N GLY A 74 -12.13 12.82 -2.92
CA GLY A 74 -12.66 11.51 -3.23
C GLY A 74 -11.67 10.39 -2.96
N VAL A 75 -10.38 10.58 -3.33
CA VAL A 75 -9.31 9.61 -3.02
C VAL A 75 -9.18 9.40 -1.51
N ILE A 76 -9.15 10.48 -0.73
CA ILE A 76 -9.05 10.40 0.74
C ILE A 76 -10.29 9.70 1.32
N ALA A 77 -11.48 9.97 0.79
CA ALA A 77 -12.70 9.30 1.21
C ALA A 77 -12.65 7.79 0.92
N VAL A 78 -12.18 7.39 -0.27
CA VAL A 78 -12.00 5.97 -0.64
C VAL A 78 -11.00 5.30 0.29
N ILE A 79 -9.85 5.93 0.57
CA ILE A 79 -8.85 5.35 1.48
C ILE A 79 -9.45 5.11 2.87
N ARG A 80 -10.14 6.10 3.44
CA ARG A 80 -10.78 5.97 4.75
C ARG A 80 -11.86 4.90 4.76
N GLN A 81 -12.73 4.90 3.75
CA GLN A 81 -13.79 3.90 3.65
C GLN A 81 -13.21 2.49 3.58
N THR A 82 -12.21 2.26 2.73
CA THR A 82 -11.58 0.93 2.60
C THR A 82 -10.93 0.47 3.90
N LEU A 83 -10.29 1.37 4.66
CA LEU A 83 -9.71 1.04 5.96
C LEU A 83 -10.78 0.75 7.02
N LEU A 84 -11.90 1.48 7.02
CA LEU A 84 -13.07 1.19 7.87
C LEU A 84 -13.70 -0.15 7.52
N ASP A 85 -13.84 -0.45 6.22
CA ASP A 85 -14.37 -1.73 5.75
C ASP A 85 -13.46 -2.90 6.16
N ALA A 86 -12.14 -2.71 6.13
CA ALA A 86 -11.20 -3.72 6.62
C ALA A 86 -11.34 -3.96 8.14
N ASP A 87 -11.53 -2.89 8.93
CA ASP A 87 -11.79 -3.01 10.37
C ASP A 87 -13.13 -3.70 10.67
N TRP A 88 -14.16 -3.36 9.89
CA TRP A 88 -15.44 -4.04 9.99
C TRP A 88 -15.31 -5.52 9.63
N TYR A 89 -14.63 -5.84 8.53
CA TYR A 89 -14.42 -7.20 8.07
C TYR A 89 -13.70 -8.06 9.13
N GLN A 90 -12.64 -7.53 9.73
CA GLN A 90 -11.92 -8.22 10.80
C GLN A 90 -12.84 -8.51 12.00
N ARG A 91 -13.52 -7.48 12.52
CA ARG A 91 -14.42 -7.64 13.67
C ARG A 91 -15.54 -8.63 13.40
N SER A 92 -16.14 -8.56 12.21
CA SER A 92 -17.23 -9.46 11.83
C SER A 92 -16.73 -10.91 11.67
N SER A 93 -15.52 -11.09 11.12
CA SER A 93 -14.88 -12.41 11.02
C SER A 93 -14.58 -13.00 12.40
N ASP A 94 -14.09 -12.18 13.32
CA ASP A 94 -13.81 -12.60 14.71
C ASP A 94 -15.09 -13.02 15.45
N ILE A 95 -16.19 -12.28 15.26
CA ILE A 95 -17.50 -12.60 15.85
C ILE A 95 -18.01 -13.92 15.27
N PHE A 96 -17.98 -14.09 13.96
CA PHE A 96 -18.41 -15.32 13.30
C PHE A 96 -17.60 -16.53 13.76
N ASN A 97 -16.27 -16.39 13.83
CA ASN A 97 -15.39 -17.48 14.30
C ASN A 97 -15.65 -17.87 15.76
N LYS A 98 -16.07 -16.92 16.59
CA LYS A 98 -16.38 -17.16 18.00
C LYS A 98 -17.79 -17.74 18.23
N TYR A 99 -18.74 -17.33 17.41
CA TYR A 99 -20.17 -17.71 17.54
C TYR A 99 -20.77 -18.08 16.19
N PRO A 100 -20.34 -19.18 15.55
CA PRO A 100 -20.76 -19.54 14.20
C PRO A 100 -22.22 -19.97 14.11
N GLU A 101 -22.84 -20.46 15.21
CA GLU A 101 -24.23 -20.91 15.22
C GLU A 101 -25.23 -19.74 15.23
N ASP A 102 -24.81 -18.58 15.76
CA ASP A 102 -25.66 -17.39 15.93
C ASP A 102 -25.46 -16.33 14.82
N ASN A 103 -24.52 -16.54 13.91
CA ASN A 103 -24.14 -15.55 12.93
C ASN A 103 -24.09 -16.14 11.51
N GLU A 104 -24.44 -15.33 10.51
CA GLU A 104 -24.28 -15.70 9.11
C GLU A 104 -22.79 -15.60 8.70
N PRO A 105 -22.30 -16.53 7.84
CA PRO A 105 -20.95 -16.46 7.33
C PRO A 105 -20.77 -15.22 6.46
N ILE A 106 -19.66 -14.52 6.67
CA ILE A 106 -19.32 -13.32 5.90
C ILE A 106 -18.80 -13.73 4.54
N ALA A 107 -19.25 -13.03 3.49
CA ALA A 107 -18.73 -13.24 2.15
C ALA A 107 -17.21 -13.01 2.12
N LEU A 108 -16.47 -13.98 1.58
CA LEU A 108 -15.02 -13.92 1.50
C LEU A 108 -14.56 -12.73 0.64
N ASN A 109 -13.81 -11.83 1.24
CA ASN A 109 -13.17 -10.71 0.57
C ASN A 109 -11.67 -10.72 0.87
N HIS A 110 -10.89 -11.26 -0.07
CA HIS A 110 -9.44 -11.39 0.08
C HIS A 110 -8.73 -10.04 0.29
N SER A 111 -9.18 -8.98 -0.38
CA SER A 111 -8.55 -7.67 -0.26
C SER A 111 -8.76 -7.06 1.14
N LEU A 112 -9.97 -7.14 1.69
CA LEU A 112 -10.25 -6.65 3.04
C LEU A 112 -9.54 -7.51 4.09
N ALA A 113 -9.52 -8.83 3.92
CA ALA A 113 -8.80 -9.75 4.80
C ALA A 113 -7.29 -9.42 4.85
N GLU A 114 -6.66 -9.14 3.71
CA GLU A 114 -5.24 -8.78 3.66
C GLU A 114 -4.97 -7.41 4.29
N LEU A 115 -5.80 -6.39 4.04
CA LEU A 115 -5.68 -5.10 4.70
C LEU A 115 -5.83 -5.22 6.22
N ALA A 116 -6.81 -6.00 6.68
CA ALA A 116 -7.01 -6.29 8.10
C ALA A 116 -5.78 -7.00 8.71
N ARG A 117 -5.19 -7.97 8.00
CA ARG A 117 -3.94 -8.64 8.40
C ARG A 117 -2.78 -7.65 8.52
N PHE A 118 -2.58 -6.79 7.53
CA PHE A 118 -1.52 -5.76 7.57
C PHE A 118 -1.68 -4.84 8.78
N LYS A 119 -2.90 -4.40 9.09
CA LYS A 119 -3.18 -3.57 10.27
C LYS A 119 -2.91 -4.32 11.58
N SER A 120 -3.47 -5.52 11.74
CA SER A 120 -3.36 -6.31 12.99
C SER A 120 -1.92 -6.71 13.32
N GLN A 121 -1.12 -7.02 12.29
CA GLN A 121 0.30 -7.37 12.43
C GLN A 121 1.23 -6.15 12.41
N ARG A 122 0.71 -4.93 12.31
CA ARG A 122 1.47 -3.69 12.17
C ARG A 122 2.50 -3.72 11.03
N LEU A 123 2.17 -4.40 9.94
CA LEU A 123 3.00 -4.40 8.75
C LEU A 123 3.02 -3.01 8.10
N PRO A 124 4.07 -2.67 7.36
CA PRO A 124 4.21 -1.34 6.80
C PRO A 124 3.19 -1.03 5.70
N PHE A 125 2.60 0.16 5.77
CA PHE A 125 1.85 0.78 4.67
C PHE A 125 2.75 1.81 3.99
N LEU A 126 3.15 1.55 2.76
CA LEU A 126 3.99 2.44 1.97
C LEU A 126 3.13 3.44 1.20
N PHE A 127 3.20 4.71 1.59
CA PHE A 127 2.54 5.79 0.89
C PHE A 127 3.47 6.39 -0.17
N MET A 128 3.02 6.38 -1.42
CA MET A 128 3.71 7.06 -2.51
C MET A 128 3.33 8.53 -2.50
N THR A 129 4.27 9.39 -2.06
CA THR A 129 4.05 10.83 -1.92
C THR A 129 4.82 11.59 -3.00
N LYS A 130 4.12 12.47 -3.72
CA LYS A 130 4.69 13.28 -4.81
C LYS A 130 5.01 14.72 -4.39
N GLU A 131 4.59 15.09 -3.20
CA GLU A 131 4.75 16.41 -2.61
C GLU A 131 4.72 16.35 -1.08
N GLU A 132 5.24 17.37 -0.41
CA GLU A 132 5.28 17.43 1.05
C GLU A 132 3.90 17.40 1.73
N HIS A 133 2.87 17.94 1.08
CA HIS A 133 1.50 17.87 1.61
C HIS A 133 0.89 16.48 1.53
N ALA A 134 1.28 15.68 0.52
CA ALA A 134 0.86 14.29 0.45
C ALA A 134 1.46 13.47 1.60
N ALA A 135 2.71 13.74 1.97
CA ALA A 135 3.34 13.12 3.13
C ALA A 135 2.58 13.44 4.43
N LEU A 136 2.22 14.71 4.67
CA LEU A 136 1.42 15.11 5.84
C LEU A 136 0.04 14.44 5.87
N ARG A 137 -0.63 14.31 4.71
CA ARG A 137 -1.91 13.60 4.60
C ARG A 137 -1.77 12.12 4.92
N ALA A 138 -0.70 11.49 4.40
CA ALA A 138 -0.39 10.09 4.67
C ALA A 138 -0.21 9.84 6.17
N LEU A 139 0.60 10.66 6.84
CA LEU A 139 0.84 10.57 8.28
C LEU A 139 -0.45 10.78 9.09
N LYS A 140 -1.28 11.77 8.71
CA LYS A 140 -2.56 12.01 9.39
C LYS A 140 -3.55 10.83 9.25
N ILE A 141 -3.62 10.22 8.07
CA ILE A 141 -4.43 9.01 7.87
C ILE A 141 -3.85 7.85 8.68
N SER A 142 -2.53 7.72 8.71
CA SER A 142 -1.86 6.66 9.47
C SER A 142 -2.10 6.80 10.97
N GLU A 143 -2.09 8.00 11.51
CA GLU A 143 -2.46 8.27 12.90
C GLU A 143 -3.93 7.91 13.16
N GLU A 144 -4.86 8.35 12.29
CA GLU A 144 -6.30 8.09 12.40
C GLU A 144 -6.63 6.59 12.46
N PHE A 145 -5.91 5.76 11.69
CA PHE A 145 -6.14 4.32 11.58
C PHE A 145 -5.09 3.45 12.27
N SER A 146 -4.18 4.05 13.04
CA SER A 146 -3.08 3.35 13.73
C SER A 146 -2.22 2.48 12.81
N LEU A 147 -1.94 2.98 11.59
CA LEU A 147 -1.09 2.30 10.61
C LEU A 147 0.39 2.48 10.95
N ASN A 148 1.24 1.60 10.41
CA ASN A 148 2.70 1.76 10.41
C ASN A 148 3.13 2.40 9.07
N PRO A 149 3.28 3.74 8.98
CA PRO A 149 3.52 4.41 7.72
C PRO A 149 4.98 4.37 7.30
N TRP A 150 5.21 3.97 6.05
CA TRP A 150 6.44 4.25 5.33
C TRP A 150 6.14 5.27 4.23
N LEU A 151 7.04 6.20 3.99
CA LEU A 151 6.87 7.21 2.95
C LEU A 151 7.89 7.01 1.84
N LEU A 152 7.39 6.84 0.61
CA LEU A 152 8.23 7.01 -0.57
C LEU A 152 8.25 8.51 -0.89
N SER A 153 9.29 9.17 -0.38
CA SER A 153 9.45 10.61 -0.35
C SER A 153 9.65 11.21 -1.75
N SER A 154 9.09 12.40 -1.95
CA SER A 154 9.30 13.21 -3.16
C SER A 154 10.63 13.98 -3.17
N GLY A 155 11.29 14.10 -2.00
CA GLY A 155 12.46 14.93 -1.79
C GLY A 155 12.15 16.37 -1.40
N TYR A 156 10.87 16.77 -1.35
CA TYR A 156 10.45 18.14 -0.94
C TYR A 156 10.01 18.24 0.53
N GLU A 157 10.00 17.15 1.27
CA GLU A 157 9.57 17.04 2.67
C GLU A 157 10.40 17.90 3.62
N TYR A 158 11.63 18.30 3.23
CA TYR A 158 12.47 19.23 3.99
C TYR A 158 11.77 20.57 4.29
N ARG A 159 10.80 20.98 3.44
CA ARG A 159 10.01 22.19 3.63
C ARG A 159 9.04 22.14 4.82
N ARG A 160 8.76 20.93 5.31
CA ARG A 160 7.77 20.66 6.37
C ARG A 160 8.29 19.72 7.46
N LEU A 161 9.61 19.61 7.62
CA LEU A 161 10.22 18.68 8.58
C LEU A 161 9.68 18.83 10.00
N ASP A 162 9.43 20.07 10.46
CA ASP A 162 8.90 20.30 11.80
C ASP A 162 7.47 19.77 11.99
N GLN A 163 6.69 19.71 10.92
CA GLN A 163 5.35 19.14 10.94
C GLN A 163 5.39 17.62 10.85
N ILE A 164 6.30 17.08 10.03
CA ILE A 164 6.49 15.63 9.86
C ILE A 164 7.02 14.99 11.15
N LYS A 165 7.95 15.66 11.86
CA LYS A 165 8.53 15.16 13.11
C LYS A 165 7.56 15.16 14.31
N LYS A 166 6.46 15.88 14.22
CA LYS A 166 5.45 15.99 15.30
C LYS A 166 4.37 14.91 15.21
N GLN A 167 4.35 14.16 14.15
CA GLN A 167 3.45 13.03 13.88
C GLN A 167 4.19 11.70 13.98
#